data_4a56f76215bb5955e1efcb647e74a3c0
#
_entry.id   4a56f76215bb5955e1efcb647e74a3c0
#
_cell.length_a   1.000
_cell.length_b   1.000
_cell.length_c   1.000
_cell.angle_alpha   90.00
_cell.angle_beta   90.00
_cell.angle_gamma   90.00
#
_symmetry.space_group_name_H-M   'P 1'
#
loop_
_entity.id
_entity.type
_entity.pdbx_description
1 polymer ?
#
loop_
_entity_poly.entity_id
_entity_poly.type
_entity_poly.pdbx_seq_one_letter_code
_entity_poly.pdbx_strand_id
1 'polypeptide(L)'
;METLIRREADWILSQQLPGGAVVTAYPGQPKIVPYFAHLALYGPAAWGLHLPRVRAYLDWYLAHLERPDRYGVTGTVYDYHLDERGAEVPAYTYDSSDSYAATFFTLLRLYYGTSGDRVWLEDHWPELDLVAGAMLATLQKDNLTLARPDWRVKYLMDNCEVYRGLKDYAWLLARARGEVAEAQGYEALAGKVREALEDKMRVNGGYCPAIYRAGLRKRPNWKKWYPDALAQLFPIITGVLTPREEAARRLYANFLRNYPHWYRQTTSENFTTTLVVYAATLMEDRWRVRQYVTGLEENIIARGHPWPYHAAEAGILLLALKAYLAGVQGNNDER
;
A
#
# COMPACT_ATOMS: atom_id res chain seq x y z
N MET A 1 21.43 -2.66 -10.74
CA MET A 1 20.09 -2.07 -10.47
C MET A 1 19.04 -2.63 -11.43
N GLU A 2 19.19 -2.49 -12.76
CA GLU A 2 18.21 -3.04 -13.73
C GLU A 2 18.00 -4.55 -13.59
N THR A 3 19.08 -5.32 -13.46
CA THR A 3 19.02 -6.77 -13.21
C THR A 3 18.26 -7.10 -11.93
N LEU A 4 18.47 -6.34 -10.87
CA LEU A 4 17.72 -6.49 -9.61
C LEU A 4 16.22 -6.25 -9.82
N ILE A 5 15.87 -5.16 -10.51
CA ILE A 5 14.48 -4.79 -10.77
C ILE A 5 13.75 -5.90 -11.54
N ARG A 6 14.35 -6.43 -12.61
CA ARG A 6 13.76 -7.52 -13.41
C ARG A 6 13.62 -8.80 -12.60
N ARG A 7 14.65 -9.19 -11.86
CA ARG A 7 14.66 -10.41 -11.03
C ARG A 7 13.56 -10.36 -9.96
N GLU A 8 13.41 -9.23 -9.26
CA GLU A 8 12.36 -9.09 -8.25
C GLU A 8 10.96 -9.06 -8.87
N ALA A 9 10.79 -8.43 -10.04
CA ALA A 9 9.53 -8.47 -10.77
C ALA A 9 9.17 -9.90 -11.21
N ASP A 10 10.13 -10.66 -11.75
CA ASP A 10 9.94 -12.05 -12.14
C ASP A 10 9.61 -12.94 -10.94
N TRP A 11 10.28 -12.71 -9.80
CA TRP A 11 10.00 -13.44 -8.57
C TRP A 11 8.59 -13.14 -8.02
N ILE A 12 8.15 -11.88 -8.00
CA ILE A 12 6.77 -11.53 -7.63
C ILE A 12 5.78 -12.31 -8.49
N LEU A 13 5.99 -12.34 -9.80
CA LEU A 13 5.06 -12.98 -10.71
C LEU A 13 5.15 -14.52 -10.71
N SER A 14 6.23 -15.08 -10.17
CA SER A 14 6.28 -16.52 -9.88
C SER A 14 5.31 -16.95 -8.76
N GLN A 15 4.85 -15.99 -7.94
CA GLN A 15 3.83 -16.20 -6.90
C GLN A 15 2.40 -16.05 -7.43
N GLN A 16 2.21 -15.69 -8.70
CA GLN A 16 0.88 -15.49 -9.29
C GLN A 16 0.31 -16.79 -9.85
N LEU A 17 -0.91 -17.12 -9.44
CA LEU A 17 -1.67 -18.26 -9.92
C LEU A 17 -2.15 -18.04 -11.38
N PRO A 18 -2.47 -19.12 -12.12
CA PRO A 18 -3.01 -19.01 -13.48
C PRO A 18 -4.28 -18.16 -13.57
N GLY A 19 -5.12 -18.13 -12.54
CA GLY A 19 -6.33 -17.31 -12.45
C GLY A 19 -6.09 -15.82 -12.21
N GLY A 20 -4.85 -15.40 -11.94
CA GLY A 20 -4.49 -14.00 -11.71
C GLY A 20 -4.19 -13.65 -10.24
N ALA A 21 -4.69 -14.41 -9.27
CA ALA A 21 -4.43 -14.19 -7.85
C ALA A 21 -2.94 -14.24 -7.52
N VAL A 22 -2.49 -13.42 -6.58
CA VAL A 22 -1.10 -13.43 -6.09
C VAL A 22 -1.06 -14.04 -4.69
N VAL A 23 -0.31 -15.13 -4.55
CA VAL A 23 -0.13 -15.82 -3.28
C VAL A 23 0.90 -15.07 -2.44
N THR A 24 0.55 -14.81 -1.20
CA THR A 24 1.48 -14.33 -0.19
C THR A 24 2.04 -15.51 0.58
N ALA A 25 3.36 -15.66 0.58
CA ALA A 25 4.01 -16.73 1.34
C ALA A 25 3.97 -16.39 2.83
N TYR A 26 3.15 -17.11 3.59
CA TYR A 26 3.25 -17.17 5.05
C TYR A 26 3.80 -18.54 5.45
N PRO A 27 4.61 -18.65 6.53
CA PRO A 27 5.07 -19.93 7.00
C PRO A 27 3.87 -20.86 7.26
N GLY A 28 3.80 -21.96 6.52
CA GLY A 28 2.85 -23.04 6.75
C GLY A 28 1.55 -23.05 5.94
N GLN A 29 1.09 -21.92 5.39
CA GLN A 29 -0.08 -21.89 4.50
C GLN A 29 0.00 -20.77 3.47
N PRO A 30 -0.08 -21.09 2.16
CA PRO A 30 -0.22 -20.08 1.12
C PRO A 30 -1.58 -19.37 1.25
N LYS A 31 -1.56 -18.05 1.29
CA LYS A 31 -2.76 -17.20 1.37
C LYS A 31 -2.78 -16.22 0.22
N ILE A 32 -3.97 -15.86 -0.21
CA ILE A 32 -4.21 -14.72 -1.08
C ILE A 32 -4.82 -13.64 -0.20
N VAL A 33 -4.01 -12.61 0.08
CA VAL A 33 -4.44 -11.43 0.85
C VAL A 33 -4.39 -10.25 -0.11
N PRO A 34 -5.56 -9.74 -0.57
CA PRO A 34 -5.61 -8.67 -1.59
C PRO A 34 -4.72 -7.47 -1.25
N TYR A 35 -4.69 -7.04 -0.01
CA TYR A 35 -3.80 -5.97 0.44
C TYR A 35 -2.33 -6.22 0.07
N PHE A 36 -1.79 -7.38 0.42
CA PHE A 36 -0.39 -7.71 0.11
C PHE A 36 -0.16 -7.97 -1.37
N ALA A 37 -1.17 -8.46 -2.10
CA ALA A 37 -1.11 -8.59 -3.54
C ALA A 37 -1.02 -7.23 -4.24
N HIS A 38 -1.76 -6.22 -3.77
CA HIS A 38 -1.64 -4.84 -4.27
C HIS A 38 -0.22 -4.31 -4.09
N LEU A 39 0.32 -4.41 -2.86
CA LEU A 39 1.68 -3.97 -2.56
C LEU A 39 2.73 -4.70 -3.41
N ALA A 40 2.55 -6.01 -3.65
CA ALA A 40 3.44 -6.80 -4.50
C ALA A 40 3.45 -6.28 -5.95
N LEU A 41 2.28 -5.93 -6.47
CA LEU A 41 2.13 -5.51 -7.86
C LEU A 41 2.41 -4.01 -8.10
N TYR A 42 2.57 -3.19 -7.07
CA TYR A 42 2.96 -1.78 -7.22
C TYR A 42 4.24 -1.61 -8.03
N GLY A 43 5.26 -2.42 -7.72
CA GLY A 43 6.52 -2.39 -8.42
C GLY A 43 6.39 -2.71 -9.90
N PRO A 44 5.94 -3.93 -10.29
CA PRO A 44 5.70 -4.29 -11.68
C PRO A 44 4.86 -3.27 -12.44
N ALA A 45 3.74 -2.81 -11.86
CA ALA A 45 2.88 -1.80 -12.46
C ALA A 45 3.63 -0.47 -12.68
N ALA A 46 4.34 0.03 -11.67
CA ALA A 46 5.07 1.29 -11.75
C ALA A 46 6.18 1.25 -12.80
N TRP A 47 6.87 0.12 -12.98
CA TRP A 47 7.93 -0.05 -13.96
C TRP A 47 7.43 -0.41 -15.36
N GLY A 48 6.15 -0.69 -15.55
CA GLY A 48 5.59 -1.19 -16.82
C GLY A 48 6.07 -2.61 -17.16
N LEU A 49 6.42 -3.40 -16.13
CA LEU A 49 6.88 -4.78 -16.28
C LEU A 49 5.70 -5.73 -16.14
N HIS A 50 5.63 -6.72 -17.05
CA HIS A 50 4.62 -7.77 -17.02
C HIS A 50 3.17 -7.26 -16.92
N LEU A 51 2.86 -6.15 -17.57
CA LEU A 51 1.52 -5.51 -17.49
C LEU A 51 0.35 -6.46 -17.75
N PRO A 52 0.42 -7.45 -18.68
CA PRO A 52 -0.66 -8.44 -18.83
C PRO A 52 -0.91 -9.26 -17.56
N ARG A 53 0.13 -9.54 -16.78
CA ARG A 53 0.00 -10.27 -15.51
C ARG A 53 -0.57 -9.37 -14.41
N VAL A 54 -0.19 -8.09 -14.36
CA VAL A 54 -0.82 -7.10 -13.47
C VAL A 54 -2.30 -6.99 -13.79
N ARG A 55 -2.67 -6.89 -15.08
CA ARG A 55 -4.06 -6.86 -15.54
C ARG A 55 -4.83 -8.11 -15.11
N ALA A 56 -4.25 -9.29 -15.27
CA ALA A 56 -4.89 -10.55 -14.85
C ALA A 56 -5.25 -10.54 -13.34
N TYR A 57 -4.43 -9.91 -12.50
CA TYR A 57 -4.79 -9.70 -11.09
C TYR A 57 -5.94 -8.69 -10.91
N LEU A 58 -5.94 -7.59 -11.66
CA LEU A 58 -7.04 -6.62 -11.61
C LEU A 58 -8.36 -7.27 -12.03
N ASP A 59 -8.35 -8.10 -13.09
CA ASP A 59 -9.50 -8.90 -13.54
C ASP A 59 -9.95 -9.87 -12.42
N TRP A 60 -9.00 -10.57 -11.80
CA TRP A 60 -9.29 -11.46 -10.67
C TRP A 60 -9.95 -10.71 -9.51
N TYR A 61 -9.41 -9.55 -9.12
CA TYR A 61 -9.96 -8.76 -8.01
C TYR A 61 -11.40 -8.32 -8.29
N LEU A 62 -11.68 -7.80 -9.48
CA LEU A 62 -13.03 -7.35 -9.84
C LEU A 62 -14.02 -8.52 -9.99
N ALA A 63 -13.57 -9.70 -10.41
CA ALA A 63 -14.40 -10.91 -10.48
C ALA A 63 -14.77 -11.46 -9.10
N HIS A 64 -14.04 -11.07 -8.04
CA HIS A 64 -14.25 -11.55 -6.66
C HIS A 64 -14.93 -10.50 -5.75
N LEU A 65 -15.52 -9.46 -6.34
CA LEU A 65 -16.25 -8.45 -5.57
C LEU A 65 -17.52 -9.02 -4.93
N GLU A 66 -17.65 -8.86 -3.63
CA GLU A 66 -18.84 -9.23 -2.87
C GLU A 66 -19.99 -8.23 -3.08
N ARG A 67 -21.27 -8.74 -3.05
CA ARG A 67 -22.46 -7.91 -3.41
C ARG A 67 -23.70 -8.26 -2.58
N PRO A 68 -23.78 -7.99 -1.28
CA PRO A 68 -22.77 -7.55 -0.33
C PRO A 68 -21.96 -8.70 0.28
N ASP A 69 -20.93 -8.36 1.04
CA ASP A 69 -20.19 -9.29 1.90
C ASP A 69 -20.94 -9.61 3.21
N ARG A 70 -20.34 -10.46 4.06
CA ARG A 70 -20.91 -10.83 5.36
C ARG A 70 -21.09 -9.67 6.34
N TYR A 71 -20.43 -8.55 6.11
CA TYR A 71 -20.53 -7.33 6.93
C TYR A 71 -21.50 -6.30 6.36
N GLY A 72 -22.15 -6.63 5.23
CA GLY A 72 -23.10 -5.78 4.54
C GLY A 72 -22.46 -4.72 3.64
N VAL A 73 -21.17 -4.87 3.28
CA VAL A 73 -20.46 -3.96 2.39
C VAL A 73 -20.39 -4.55 0.98
N THR A 74 -20.78 -3.77 -0.02
CA THR A 74 -20.65 -4.11 -1.45
C THR A 74 -19.32 -3.60 -1.99
N GLY A 75 -18.63 -4.39 -2.84
CA GLY A 75 -17.40 -3.99 -3.50
C GLY A 75 -16.12 -4.37 -2.72
N THR A 76 -16.23 -5.22 -1.71
CA THR A 76 -15.08 -5.80 -0.98
C THR A 76 -14.64 -7.11 -1.61
N VAL A 77 -13.42 -7.54 -1.29
CA VAL A 77 -12.88 -8.86 -1.63
C VAL A 77 -12.37 -9.51 -0.35
N TYR A 78 -12.74 -10.77 -0.10
CA TYR A 78 -12.23 -11.54 1.04
C TYR A 78 -10.77 -11.92 0.88
N ASP A 79 -10.12 -12.30 1.99
CA ASP A 79 -8.92 -13.12 1.95
C ASP A 79 -9.27 -14.53 1.51
N TYR A 80 -8.30 -15.22 0.88
CA TYR A 80 -8.44 -16.60 0.45
C TYR A 80 -7.29 -17.45 0.99
N HIS A 81 -7.54 -18.75 1.12
CA HIS A 81 -6.52 -19.78 1.27
C HIS A 81 -6.63 -20.77 0.12
N LEU A 82 -5.59 -21.54 -0.11
CA LEU A 82 -5.63 -22.63 -1.09
C LEU A 82 -5.95 -23.93 -0.37
N ASP A 83 -6.88 -24.71 -0.91
CA ASP A 83 -7.14 -26.07 -0.44
C ASP A 83 -6.03 -27.05 -0.91
N GLU A 84 -6.15 -28.32 -0.53
CA GLU A 84 -5.18 -29.38 -0.89
C GLU A 84 -5.05 -29.61 -2.40
N ARG A 85 -6.02 -29.14 -3.21
CA ARG A 85 -6.03 -29.23 -4.66
C ARG A 85 -5.54 -27.93 -5.32
N GLY A 86 -5.19 -26.92 -4.52
CA GLY A 86 -4.79 -25.59 -4.99
C GLY A 86 -5.97 -24.71 -5.42
N ALA A 87 -7.21 -25.07 -5.08
CA ALA A 87 -8.37 -24.23 -5.34
C ALA A 87 -8.47 -23.09 -4.33
N GLU A 88 -8.92 -21.93 -4.80
CA GLU A 88 -9.13 -20.73 -3.99
C GLU A 88 -10.39 -20.87 -3.13
N VAL A 89 -10.25 -20.79 -1.81
CA VAL A 89 -11.35 -20.89 -0.85
C VAL A 89 -11.44 -19.59 -0.06
N PRO A 90 -12.58 -18.87 -0.08
CA PRO A 90 -12.73 -17.62 0.63
C PRO A 90 -12.68 -17.85 2.15
N ALA A 91 -11.94 -16.97 2.84
CA ALA A 91 -11.90 -16.97 4.31
C ALA A 91 -13.14 -16.31 4.93
N TYR A 92 -14.00 -15.71 4.11
CA TYR A 92 -15.16 -14.90 4.52
C TYR A 92 -14.80 -13.76 5.49
N THR A 93 -13.58 -13.26 5.40
CA THR A 93 -13.08 -12.14 6.19
C THR A 93 -11.95 -11.43 5.45
N TYR A 94 -11.64 -10.23 5.91
CA TYR A 94 -10.50 -9.41 5.51
C TYR A 94 -10.09 -8.55 6.71
N ASP A 95 -8.93 -7.92 6.69
CA ASP A 95 -8.46 -7.06 7.79
C ASP A 95 -9.24 -5.74 7.82
N SER A 96 -9.33 -5.06 6.68
CA SER A 96 -10.04 -3.78 6.56
C SER A 96 -10.67 -3.58 5.19
N SER A 97 -11.90 -3.02 5.15
CA SER A 97 -12.59 -2.74 3.89
C SER A 97 -12.03 -1.50 3.18
N ASP A 98 -11.65 -0.50 3.96
CA ASP A 98 -11.21 0.80 3.49
C ASP A 98 -9.82 0.76 2.87
N SER A 99 -8.82 0.17 3.56
CA SER A 99 -7.45 0.12 3.04
C SER A 99 -7.28 -0.86 1.87
N TYR A 100 -8.03 -1.98 1.84
CA TYR A 100 -8.01 -2.90 0.70
C TYR A 100 -8.47 -2.20 -0.58
N ALA A 101 -9.59 -1.49 -0.52
CA ALA A 101 -10.10 -0.71 -1.65
C ALA A 101 -9.17 0.46 -2.02
N ALA A 102 -8.60 1.15 -1.03
CA ALA A 102 -7.68 2.27 -1.26
C ALA A 102 -6.39 1.83 -1.96
N THR A 103 -5.77 0.73 -1.49
CA THR A 103 -4.56 0.18 -2.10
C THR A 103 -4.80 -0.39 -3.49
N PHE A 104 -6.00 -0.91 -3.77
CA PHE A 104 -6.40 -1.28 -5.12
C PHE A 104 -6.36 -0.08 -6.08
N PHE A 105 -6.91 1.08 -5.70
CA PHE A 105 -6.85 2.27 -6.55
C PHE A 105 -5.43 2.79 -6.75
N THR A 106 -4.55 2.65 -5.77
CA THR A 106 -3.13 2.96 -5.95
C THR A 106 -2.49 2.03 -7.00
N LEU A 107 -2.76 0.72 -6.94
CA LEU A 107 -2.31 -0.22 -7.96
C LEU A 107 -2.86 0.13 -9.35
N LEU A 108 -4.16 0.38 -9.44
CA LEU A 108 -4.84 0.70 -10.70
C LEU A 108 -4.28 1.97 -11.34
N ARG A 109 -4.02 3.02 -10.54
CA ARG A 109 -3.37 4.24 -11.02
C ARG A 109 -1.98 3.98 -11.57
N LEU A 110 -1.16 3.17 -10.87
CA LEU A 110 0.17 2.79 -11.34
C LEU A 110 0.11 2.00 -12.64
N TYR A 111 -0.81 1.04 -12.74
CA TYR A 111 -1.05 0.26 -13.94
C TYR A 111 -1.48 1.15 -15.12
N TYR A 112 -2.54 1.94 -14.95
CA TYR A 112 -3.03 2.80 -16.02
C TYR A 112 -2.02 3.86 -16.42
N GLY A 113 -1.27 4.42 -15.47
CA GLY A 113 -0.23 5.41 -15.73
C GLY A 113 0.92 4.91 -16.62
N THR A 114 1.12 3.60 -16.69
CA THR A 114 2.17 2.98 -17.52
C THR A 114 1.62 2.26 -18.74
N SER A 115 0.43 1.66 -18.66
CA SER A 115 -0.19 0.91 -19.76
C SER A 115 -1.01 1.79 -20.70
N GLY A 116 -1.65 2.83 -20.19
CA GLY A 116 -2.65 3.61 -20.92
C GLY A 116 -3.90 2.80 -21.30
N ASP A 117 -4.18 1.67 -20.62
CA ASP A 117 -5.25 0.71 -20.98
C ASP A 117 -6.64 1.27 -20.69
N ARG A 118 -7.02 2.23 -21.53
CA ARG A 118 -8.30 2.94 -21.41
C ARG A 118 -9.48 2.02 -21.66
N VAL A 119 -9.36 1.09 -22.61
CA VAL A 119 -10.45 0.16 -22.95
C VAL A 119 -10.83 -0.68 -21.75
N TRP A 120 -9.84 -1.22 -21.03
CA TRP A 120 -10.10 -1.97 -19.83
C TRP A 120 -10.83 -1.14 -18.76
N LEU A 121 -10.44 0.13 -18.57
CA LEU A 121 -11.13 1.00 -17.61
C LEU A 121 -12.59 1.28 -18.06
N GLU A 122 -12.83 1.53 -19.35
CA GLU A 122 -14.16 1.79 -19.89
C GLU A 122 -15.10 0.61 -19.63
N ASP A 123 -14.61 -0.62 -19.72
CA ASP A 123 -15.38 -1.84 -19.48
C ASP A 123 -15.70 -2.09 -17.99
N HIS A 124 -14.95 -1.49 -17.05
CA HIS A 124 -15.01 -1.85 -15.62
C HIS A 124 -15.43 -0.71 -14.68
N TRP A 125 -15.86 0.44 -15.19
CA TRP A 125 -16.30 1.54 -14.32
C TRP A 125 -17.38 1.16 -13.31
N PRO A 126 -18.38 0.32 -13.65
CA PRO A 126 -19.39 -0.10 -12.66
C PRO A 126 -18.78 -0.84 -11.46
N GLU A 127 -17.81 -1.72 -11.68
CA GLU A 127 -17.09 -2.44 -10.63
C GLU A 127 -16.17 -1.51 -9.82
N LEU A 128 -15.49 -0.58 -10.49
CA LEU A 128 -14.62 0.42 -9.84
C LEU A 128 -15.43 1.34 -8.93
N ASP A 129 -16.63 1.74 -9.33
CA ASP A 129 -17.55 2.53 -8.50
C ASP A 129 -17.96 1.75 -7.23
N LEU A 130 -18.13 0.40 -7.31
CA LEU A 130 -18.39 -0.44 -6.14
C LEU A 130 -17.17 -0.48 -5.18
N VAL A 131 -15.98 -0.59 -5.73
CA VAL A 131 -14.73 -0.55 -4.91
C VAL A 131 -14.58 0.81 -4.23
N ALA A 132 -14.89 1.91 -4.93
CA ALA A 132 -14.89 3.25 -4.35
C ALA A 132 -15.93 3.38 -3.23
N GLY A 133 -17.10 2.77 -3.40
CA GLY A 133 -18.12 2.64 -2.35
C GLY A 133 -17.61 1.87 -1.13
N ALA A 134 -16.91 0.75 -1.33
CA ALA A 134 -16.32 -0.05 -0.26
C ALA A 134 -15.25 0.73 0.53
N MET A 135 -14.40 1.52 -0.15
CA MET A 135 -13.40 2.40 0.49
C MET A 135 -14.04 3.37 1.47
N LEU A 136 -15.26 3.82 1.21
CA LEU A 136 -15.97 4.82 2.00
C LEU A 136 -17.08 4.25 2.89
N ALA A 137 -17.35 2.94 2.83
CA ALA A 137 -18.47 2.31 3.53
C ALA A 137 -18.45 2.53 5.06
N THR A 138 -17.27 2.72 5.62
CA THR A 138 -17.07 2.93 7.07
C THR A 138 -16.72 4.37 7.43
N LEU A 139 -16.82 5.31 6.48
CA LEU A 139 -16.50 6.73 6.71
C LEU A 139 -17.40 7.32 7.81
N GLN A 140 -16.78 7.97 8.78
CA GLN A 140 -17.47 8.59 9.92
C GLN A 140 -17.62 10.11 9.73
N LYS A 141 -18.46 10.72 10.56
CA LYS A 141 -18.71 12.19 10.54
C LYS A 141 -17.45 13.04 10.76
N ASP A 142 -16.40 12.47 11.35
CA ASP A 142 -15.11 13.12 11.55
C ASP A 142 -14.13 12.91 10.40
N ASN A 143 -14.61 12.44 9.25
CA ASN A 143 -13.86 12.17 8.01
C ASN A 143 -12.74 11.11 8.14
N LEU A 144 -12.78 10.24 9.16
CA LEU A 144 -11.94 9.06 9.27
C LEU A 144 -12.78 7.80 9.05
N THR A 145 -12.18 6.78 8.45
CA THR A 145 -12.80 5.46 8.25
C THR A 145 -12.54 4.54 9.43
N LEU A 146 -13.39 3.54 9.59
CA LEU A 146 -13.18 2.40 10.48
C LEU A 146 -12.67 1.24 9.63
N ALA A 147 -11.82 0.40 10.17
CA ALA A 147 -11.28 -0.77 9.48
C ALA A 147 -12.39 -1.68 8.91
N ARG A 148 -13.44 -1.95 9.69
CA ARG A 148 -14.63 -2.72 9.27
C ARG A 148 -15.88 -2.25 10.02
N PRO A 149 -17.08 -2.57 9.53
CA PRO A 149 -18.32 -2.26 10.24
C PRO A 149 -18.41 -2.88 11.65
N ASP A 150 -17.91 -4.10 11.82
CA ASP A 150 -17.87 -4.84 13.08
C ASP A 150 -16.60 -4.58 13.92
N TRP A 151 -15.55 -4.04 13.32
CA TRP A 151 -14.30 -3.69 13.97
C TRP A 151 -14.08 -2.17 13.94
N ARG A 152 -14.67 -1.48 14.92
CA ARG A 152 -14.80 -0.02 14.96
C ARG A 152 -13.53 0.67 15.49
N VAL A 153 -12.42 0.43 14.82
CA VAL A 153 -11.11 1.04 15.08
C VAL A 153 -10.72 1.88 13.87
N LYS A 154 -10.21 3.09 14.10
CA LYS A 154 -9.62 3.95 13.08
C LYS A 154 -8.12 3.78 13.16
N TYR A 155 -7.52 3.11 12.19
CA TYR A 155 -6.07 2.98 12.12
C TYR A 155 -5.45 4.15 11.36
N LEU A 156 -4.27 4.59 11.81
CA LEU A 156 -3.49 5.63 11.12
C LEU A 156 -3.12 5.18 9.72
N MET A 157 -2.62 3.93 9.60
CA MET A 157 -2.17 3.37 8.32
C MET A 157 -3.31 3.35 7.32
N ASP A 158 -4.45 2.75 7.68
CA ASP A 158 -5.63 2.62 6.81
C ASP A 158 -6.11 4.01 6.35
N ASN A 159 -6.23 4.98 7.25
CA ASN A 159 -6.69 6.32 6.88
C ASN A 159 -5.68 7.12 6.02
N CYS A 160 -4.37 6.85 6.16
CA CYS A 160 -3.37 7.36 5.24
C CYS A 160 -3.50 6.72 3.85
N GLU A 161 -3.80 5.42 3.78
CA GLU A 161 -4.05 4.72 2.52
C GLU A 161 -5.35 5.18 1.87
N VAL A 162 -6.42 5.41 2.65
CA VAL A 162 -7.67 6.01 2.16
C VAL A 162 -7.42 7.40 1.55
N TYR A 163 -6.64 8.25 2.22
CA TYR A 163 -6.22 9.53 1.65
C TYR A 163 -5.58 9.34 0.27
N ARG A 164 -4.66 8.40 0.15
CA ARG A 164 -3.99 8.11 -1.11
C ARG A 164 -4.94 7.51 -2.14
N GLY A 165 -5.75 6.54 -1.78
CA GLY A 165 -6.74 5.91 -2.65
C GLY A 165 -7.76 6.89 -3.22
N LEU A 166 -8.24 7.85 -2.41
CA LEU A 166 -9.12 8.93 -2.85
C LEU A 166 -8.47 9.79 -3.94
N LYS A 167 -7.21 10.17 -3.75
CA LYS A 167 -6.45 10.94 -4.75
C LYS A 167 -6.20 10.16 -6.03
N ASP A 168 -5.88 8.87 -5.91
CA ASP A 168 -5.63 8.01 -7.06
C ASP A 168 -6.93 7.74 -7.85
N TYR A 169 -8.05 7.54 -7.17
CA TYR A 169 -9.36 7.42 -7.83
C TYR A 169 -9.80 8.74 -8.49
N ALA A 170 -9.64 9.88 -7.81
CA ALA A 170 -9.89 11.19 -8.39
C ALA A 170 -9.06 11.42 -9.67
N TRP A 171 -7.79 11.02 -9.65
CA TRP A 171 -6.94 11.12 -10.83
C TRP A 171 -7.43 10.25 -11.99
N LEU A 172 -7.89 9.02 -11.70
CA LEU A 172 -8.47 8.11 -12.70
C LEU A 172 -9.77 8.69 -13.30
N LEU A 173 -10.67 9.21 -12.46
CA LEU A 173 -11.92 9.88 -12.91
C LEU A 173 -11.61 11.03 -13.85
N ALA A 174 -10.69 11.91 -13.48
CA ALA A 174 -10.35 13.08 -14.30
C ALA A 174 -9.64 12.71 -15.61
N ARG A 175 -8.73 11.72 -15.58
CA ARG A 175 -7.82 11.42 -16.70
C ARG A 175 -8.32 10.34 -17.65
N ALA A 176 -9.06 9.36 -17.14
CA ALA A 176 -9.54 8.23 -17.92
C ALA A 176 -11.04 8.31 -18.22
N ARG A 177 -11.86 8.68 -17.23
CA ARG A 177 -13.32 8.77 -17.38
C ARG A 177 -13.79 10.13 -17.90
N GLY A 178 -13.04 11.21 -17.63
CA GLY A 178 -13.41 12.58 -17.98
C GLY A 178 -14.37 13.26 -16.99
N GLU A 179 -14.64 12.62 -15.84
CA GLU A 179 -15.57 13.08 -14.80
C GLU A 179 -14.87 14.06 -13.84
N VAL A 180 -14.57 15.26 -14.36
CA VAL A 180 -13.78 16.26 -13.61
C VAL A 180 -14.48 16.74 -12.34
N ALA A 181 -15.79 16.95 -12.37
CA ALA A 181 -16.55 17.42 -11.21
C ALA A 181 -16.57 16.37 -10.09
N GLU A 182 -16.75 15.10 -10.43
CA GLU A 182 -16.69 13.99 -9.48
C GLU A 182 -15.28 13.84 -8.89
N ALA A 183 -14.26 13.91 -9.74
CA ALA A 183 -12.85 13.91 -9.32
C ALA A 183 -12.56 14.99 -8.28
N GLN A 184 -13.07 16.22 -8.47
CA GLN A 184 -12.93 17.30 -7.50
C GLN A 184 -13.61 16.98 -6.16
N GLY A 185 -14.72 16.24 -6.17
CA GLY A 185 -15.38 15.76 -4.96
C GLY A 185 -14.49 14.82 -4.14
N TYR A 186 -13.84 13.85 -4.80
CA TYR A 186 -12.90 12.93 -4.15
C TYR A 186 -11.62 13.63 -3.68
N GLU A 187 -11.07 14.59 -4.43
CA GLU A 187 -9.96 15.43 -4.00
C GLU A 187 -10.30 16.26 -2.75
N ALA A 188 -11.50 16.86 -2.71
CA ALA A 188 -11.97 17.60 -1.55
C ALA A 188 -12.14 16.68 -0.32
N LEU A 189 -12.64 15.45 -0.52
CA LEU A 189 -12.75 14.46 0.55
C LEU A 189 -11.36 14.02 1.06
N ALA A 190 -10.39 13.80 0.16
CA ALA A 190 -9.00 13.54 0.55
C ALA A 190 -8.44 14.68 1.43
N GLY A 191 -8.71 15.93 1.08
CA GLY A 191 -8.37 17.09 1.90
C GLY A 191 -8.95 17.00 3.32
N LYS A 192 -10.24 16.64 3.45
CA LYS A 192 -10.90 16.46 4.75
C LYS A 192 -10.31 15.30 5.57
N VAL A 193 -9.93 14.18 4.90
CA VAL A 193 -9.23 13.06 5.58
C VAL A 193 -7.87 13.53 6.09
N ARG A 194 -7.10 14.28 5.31
CA ARG A 194 -5.81 14.86 5.74
C ARG A 194 -5.99 15.77 6.97
N GLU A 195 -6.96 16.67 6.93
CA GLU A 195 -7.28 17.55 8.06
C GLU A 195 -7.67 16.74 9.31
N ALA A 196 -8.47 15.69 9.13
CA ALA A 196 -8.89 14.81 10.23
C ALA A 196 -7.71 14.02 10.82
N LEU A 197 -6.77 13.54 10.01
CA LEU A 197 -5.54 12.91 10.47
C LEU A 197 -4.72 13.87 11.33
N GLU A 198 -4.55 15.13 10.90
CA GLU A 198 -3.82 16.16 11.64
C GLU A 198 -4.53 16.54 12.94
N ASP A 199 -5.85 16.71 12.93
CA ASP A 199 -6.61 17.16 14.10
C ASP A 199 -6.89 16.02 15.12
N LYS A 200 -7.22 14.82 14.65
CA LYS A 200 -7.68 13.73 15.52
C LYS A 200 -6.58 12.75 15.89
N MET A 201 -5.62 12.49 14.98
CA MET A 201 -4.61 11.46 15.21
C MET A 201 -3.24 12.02 15.61
N ARG A 202 -2.97 13.29 15.36
CA ARG A 202 -1.71 13.90 15.77
C ARG A 202 -1.59 13.99 17.31
N VAL A 203 -0.41 13.63 17.81
CA VAL A 203 -0.06 13.67 19.22
C VAL A 203 1.37 14.23 19.37
N ASN A 204 1.79 14.54 20.61
CA ASN A 204 3.15 14.99 20.82
C ASN A 204 4.15 13.92 20.35
N GLY A 205 5.01 14.29 19.41
CA GLY A 205 6.06 13.45 18.85
C GLY A 205 5.66 12.51 17.71
N GLY A 206 4.40 12.57 17.20
CA GLY A 206 3.95 11.73 16.09
C GLY A 206 2.44 11.66 15.95
N TYR A 207 1.93 10.49 15.60
CA TYR A 207 0.50 10.20 15.48
C TYR A 207 0.11 9.02 16.36
N CYS A 208 -1.12 9.00 16.88
CA CYS A 208 -1.66 7.80 17.52
C CYS A 208 -1.87 6.73 16.44
N PRO A 209 -1.36 5.49 16.63
CA PRO A 209 -1.51 4.42 15.64
C PRO A 209 -2.96 3.97 15.46
N ALA A 210 -3.82 4.20 16.46
CA ALA A 210 -5.22 3.84 16.42
C ALA A 210 -6.06 4.72 17.34
N ILE A 211 -7.32 4.94 16.93
CA ILE A 211 -8.39 5.47 17.78
C ILE A 211 -9.43 4.37 17.93
N TYR A 212 -9.63 3.93 19.17
CA TYR A 212 -10.61 2.90 19.51
C TYR A 212 -11.99 3.50 19.80
N ARG A 213 -12.97 2.63 20.11
CA ARG A 213 -14.31 3.01 20.50
C ARG A 213 -14.28 4.08 21.62
N ALA A 214 -15.23 4.98 21.62
CA ALA A 214 -15.31 6.13 22.53
C ALA A 214 -14.15 7.16 22.40
N GLY A 215 -13.41 7.14 21.28
CA GLY A 215 -12.34 8.11 21.02
C GLY A 215 -11.05 7.87 21.81
N LEU A 216 -10.87 6.67 22.38
CA LEU A 216 -9.65 6.34 23.11
C LEU A 216 -8.46 6.25 22.14
N ARG A 217 -7.50 7.17 22.28
CA ARG A 217 -6.29 7.23 21.42
C ARG A 217 -5.19 6.35 22.00
N LYS A 218 -4.65 5.45 21.19
CA LYS A 218 -3.45 4.70 21.53
C LYS A 218 -2.23 5.62 21.39
N ARG A 219 -1.43 5.76 22.45
CA ARG A 219 -0.15 6.49 22.32
C ARG A 219 0.86 5.68 21.54
N PRO A 220 1.68 6.29 20.64
CA PRO A 220 2.69 5.56 19.90
C PRO A 220 3.81 5.06 20.81
N ASN A 221 4.19 3.81 20.65
CA ASN A 221 5.38 3.24 21.29
C ASN A 221 6.50 3.13 20.26
N TRP A 222 7.37 4.12 20.17
CA TRP A 222 8.47 4.15 19.21
C TRP A 222 9.46 2.99 19.32
N LYS A 223 9.48 2.26 20.43
CA LYS A 223 10.32 1.05 20.61
C LYS A 223 9.67 -0.20 20.01
N LYS A 224 8.38 -0.14 19.65
CA LYS A 224 7.67 -1.23 19.00
C LYS A 224 7.65 -0.99 17.50
N TRP A 225 8.33 -1.87 16.75
CA TRP A 225 8.46 -1.76 15.30
C TRP A 225 7.09 -1.68 14.62
N TYR A 226 6.28 -2.75 14.75
CA TYR A 226 4.94 -2.83 14.18
C TYR A 226 3.89 -2.99 15.28
N PRO A 227 2.78 -2.30 15.19
CA PRO A 227 2.45 -1.27 14.18
C PRO A 227 3.00 0.12 14.49
N ASP A 228 3.48 0.37 15.71
CA ASP A 228 3.60 1.71 16.29
C ASP A 228 4.61 2.61 15.56
N ALA A 229 5.87 2.18 15.41
CA ALA A 229 6.92 2.98 14.77
C ALA A 229 6.73 3.03 13.25
N LEU A 230 6.37 1.91 12.64
CA LEU A 230 6.17 1.83 11.19
C LEU A 230 4.98 2.69 10.74
N ALA A 231 3.89 2.71 11.49
CA ALA A 231 2.73 3.56 11.20
C ALA A 231 3.09 5.06 11.09
N GLN A 232 4.13 5.51 11.80
CA GLN A 232 4.57 6.91 11.72
C GLN A 232 5.14 7.31 10.36
N LEU A 233 5.51 6.35 9.52
CA LEU A 233 6.03 6.60 8.17
C LEU A 233 4.91 6.66 7.11
N PHE A 234 3.71 6.17 7.42
CA PHE A 234 2.59 6.16 6.48
C PHE A 234 2.17 7.55 6.01
N PRO A 235 2.09 8.61 6.86
CA PRO A 235 1.82 9.95 6.38
C PRO A 235 2.80 10.43 5.28
N ILE A 236 4.06 9.95 5.31
CA ILE A 236 5.08 10.28 4.30
C ILE A 236 4.88 9.46 3.03
N ILE A 237 4.75 8.12 3.15
CA ILE A 237 4.69 7.23 1.99
C ILE A 237 3.38 7.36 1.19
N THR A 238 2.31 7.80 1.82
CA THR A 238 1.00 8.03 1.17
C THR A 238 0.82 9.46 0.68
N GLY A 239 1.71 10.39 1.07
CA GLY A 239 1.68 11.79 0.68
C GLY A 239 0.72 12.66 1.49
N VAL A 240 0.23 12.19 2.64
CA VAL A 240 -0.47 13.04 3.65
C VAL A 240 0.47 14.18 4.07
N LEU A 241 1.74 13.87 4.27
CA LEU A 241 2.82 14.84 4.48
C LEU A 241 3.79 14.78 3.30
N THR A 242 4.14 15.92 2.76
CA THR A 242 5.22 15.99 1.77
C THR A 242 6.59 15.87 2.46
N PRO A 243 7.61 15.31 1.81
CA PRO A 243 8.97 15.18 2.40
C PRO A 243 9.60 16.52 2.81
N ARG A 244 9.16 17.63 2.21
CA ARG A 244 9.64 18.98 2.52
C ARG A 244 9.03 19.56 3.79
N GLU A 245 7.91 19.03 4.25
CA GLU A 245 7.27 19.49 5.49
C GLU A 245 8.11 19.15 6.72
N GLU A 246 8.17 20.08 7.67
CA GLU A 246 8.93 19.88 8.92
C GLU A 246 8.40 18.68 9.71
N ALA A 247 7.07 18.45 9.67
CA ALA A 247 6.45 17.30 10.32
C ALA A 247 6.98 15.97 9.78
N ALA A 248 7.13 15.82 8.46
CA ALA A 248 7.71 14.62 7.83
C ALA A 248 9.16 14.40 8.27
N ARG A 249 9.97 15.47 8.25
CA ARG A 249 11.37 15.41 8.71
C ARG A 249 11.49 15.01 10.17
N ARG A 250 10.61 15.54 11.04
CA ARG A 250 10.59 15.17 12.47
C ARG A 250 10.22 13.71 12.70
N LEU A 251 9.21 13.19 11.98
CA LEU A 251 8.80 11.79 12.06
C LEU A 251 9.95 10.87 11.63
N TYR A 252 10.55 11.13 10.48
CA TYR A 252 11.66 10.33 9.98
C TYR A 252 12.89 10.40 10.90
N ALA A 253 13.26 11.58 11.39
CA ALA A 253 14.34 11.74 12.35
C ALA A 253 14.07 11.01 13.67
N ASN A 254 12.81 10.99 14.12
CA ASN A 254 12.40 10.25 15.32
C ASN A 254 12.47 8.73 15.07
N PHE A 255 12.03 8.26 13.90
CA PHE A 255 12.20 6.87 13.49
C PHE A 255 13.68 6.47 13.50
N LEU A 256 14.58 7.26 12.89
CA LEU A 256 16.01 6.98 12.85
C LEU A 256 16.67 6.96 14.24
N ARG A 257 16.20 7.76 15.21
CA ARG A 257 16.71 7.70 16.59
C ARG A 257 16.42 6.37 17.27
N ASN A 258 15.30 5.75 16.95
CA ASN A 258 14.89 4.46 17.53
C ASN A 258 15.45 3.27 16.74
N TYR A 259 15.61 3.43 15.42
CA TYR A 259 16.06 2.38 14.50
C TYR A 259 17.18 2.87 13.57
N PRO A 260 18.34 3.27 14.10
CA PRO A 260 19.43 3.87 13.31
C PRO A 260 20.02 2.91 12.27
N HIS A 261 19.88 1.59 12.49
CA HIS A 261 20.47 0.53 11.68
C HIS A 261 19.45 -0.36 10.97
N TRP A 262 18.22 0.14 10.75
CA TRP A 262 17.14 -0.60 10.10
C TRP A 262 17.55 -1.20 8.74
N TYR A 263 18.46 -0.55 8.03
CA TYR A 263 18.98 -1.00 6.74
C TYR A 263 19.78 -2.31 6.80
N ARG A 264 20.21 -2.75 7.97
CA ARG A 264 20.90 -4.04 8.17
C ARG A 264 19.97 -5.23 8.22
N GLN A 265 18.68 -5.03 8.08
CA GLN A 265 17.66 -6.08 8.11
C GLN A 265 17.71 -6.96 9.36
N THR A 266 18.10 -6.37 10.49
CA THR A 266 18.25 -7.06 11.77
C THR A 266 16.98 -7.12 12.60
N THR A 267 15.86 -6.64 12.07
CA THR A 267 14.56 -6.68 12.76
C THR A 267 13.99 -8.09 12.70
N SER A 268 13.62 -8.64 13.85
CA SER A 268 12.97 -9.95 13.99
C SER A 268 11.45 -9.86 13.72
N GLU A 269 10.94 -8.71 13.35
CA GLU A 269 9.51 -8.45 13.16
C GLU A 269 9.06 -8.87 11.76
N ASN A 270 7.90 -9.53 11.69
CA ASN A 270 7.36 -10.12 10.46
C ASN A 270 6.57 -9.12 9.58
N PHE A 271 6.86 -7.82 9.67
CA PHE A 271 6.15 -6.83 8.87
C PHE A 271 7.13 -5.94 8.07
N THR A 272 6.66 -5.49 6.90
CA THR A 272 7.46 -4.96 5.80
C THR A 272 8.54 -3.94 6.20
N THR A 273 9.79 -4.28 5.92
CA THR A 273 10.92 -3.35 6.05
C THR A 273 11.03 -2.43 4.84
N THR A 274 10.58 -2.87 3.67
CA THR A 274 10.68 -2.09 2.42
C THR A 274 9.80 -0.85 2.40
N LEU A 275 8.76 -0.77 3.24
CA LEU A 275 8.06 0.49 3.51
C LEU A 275 8.99 1.55 4.12
N VAL A 276 9.96 1.13 4.95
CA VAL A 276 10.99 2.04 5.48
C VAL A 276 11.96 2.46 4.37
N VAL A 277 12.33 1.54 3.47
CA VAL A 277 13.14 1.86 2.27
C VAL A 277 12.43 2.92 1.42
N TYR A 278 11.12 2.77 1.22
CA TYR A 278 10.34 3.72 0.43
C TYR A 278 10.27 5.09 1.13
N ALA A 279 9.99 5.12 2.43
CA ALA A 279 10.03 6.36 3.21
C ALA A 279 11.42 7.02 3.17
N ALA A 280 12.49 6.25 3.36
CA ALA A 280 13.87 6.72 3.28
C ALA A 280 14.20 7.32 1.90
N THR A 281 13.70 6.70 0.83
CA THR A 281 13.86 7.19 -0.53
C THR A 281 13.19 8.55 -0.71
N LEU A 282 11.94 8.67 -0.26
CA LEU A 282 11.19 9.94 -0.32
C LEU A 282 11.86 11.03 0.52
N MET A 283 12.49 10.66 1.64
CA MET A 283 13.24 11.56 2.52
C MET A 283 14.70 11.78 2.07
N GLU A 284 15.07 11.31 0.89
CA GLU A 284 16.40 11.46 0.26
C GLU A 284 17.56 10.84 1.07
N ASP A 285 17.29 9.87 1.92
CA ASP A 285 18.30 9.13 2.70
C ASP A 285 19.00 8.07 1.81
N ARG A 286 19.69 8.56 0.79
CA ARG A 286 20.30 7.74 -0.27
C ARG A 286 21.35 6.76 0.25
N TRP A 287 22.03 7.13 1.35
CA TRP A 287 23.05 6.27 1.91
C TRP A 287 22.44 4.99 2.51
N ARG A 288 21.40 5.12 3.36
CA ARG A 288 20.76 3.95 3.97
C ARG A 288 20.03 3.08 2.96
N VAL A 289 19.41 3.69 1.95
CA VAL A 289 18.78 2.96 0.83
C VAL A 289 19.82 2.10 0.11
N ARG A 290 21.00 2.63 -0.22
CA ARG A 290 22.07 1.86 -0.86
C ARG A 290 22.56 0.72 0.02
N GLN A 291 22.79 0.96 1.32
CA GLN A 291 23.20 -0.10 2.26
C GLN A 291 22.15 -1.21 2.33
N TYR A 292 20.86 -0.86 2.37
CA TYR A 292 19.79 -1.85 2.37
C TYR A 292 19.81 -2.71 1.10
N VAL A 293 19.91 -2.09 -0.07
CA VAL A 293 19.93 -2.80 -1.36
C VAL A 293 21.12 -3.75 -1.46
N THR A 294 22.32 -3.33 -1.03
CA THR A 294 23.51 -4.20 -1.00
C THR A 294 23.29 -5.40 -0.07
N GLY A 295 22.82 -5.17 1.15
CA GLY A 295 22.55 -6.25 2.09
C GLY A 295 21.40 -7.18 1.64
N LEU A 296 20.42 -6.67 0.90
CA LEU A 296 19.32 -7.46 0.34
C LEU A 296 19.84 -8.50 -0.67
N GLU A 297 20.71 -8.10 -1.59
CA GLU A 297 21.26 -9.03 -2.60
C GLU A 297 21.99 -10.19 -1.94
N GLU A 298 22.80 -9.93 -0.94
CA GLU A 298 23.63 -10.92 -0.24
C GLU A 298 22.81 -11.81 0.73
N ASN A 299 21.89 -11.21 1.48
CA ASN A 299 21.26 -11.88 2.63
C ASN A 299 19.87 -12.42 2.34
N ILE A 300 19.18 -11.91 1.32
CA ILE A 300 17.81 -12.28 1.00
C ILE A 300 17.75 -12.97 -0.37
N ILE A 301 18.16 -12.28 -1.43
CA ILE A 301 17.96 -12.76 -2.79
C ILE A 301 18.84 -13.98 -3.10
N ALA A 302 20.11 -13.94 -2.69
CA ALA A 302 21.03 -15.08 -2.86
C ALA A 302 20.59 -16.33 -2.08
N ARG A 303 19.69 -16.18 -1.11
CA ARG A 303 19.14 -17.27 -0.28
C ARG A 303 17.74 -17.70 -0.69
N GLY A 304 17.22 -17.22 -1.83
CA GLY A 304 15.91 -17.61 -2.35
C GLY A 304 14.74 -16.96 -1.61
N HIS A 305 14.86 -15.70 -1.19
CA HIS A 305 13.80 -14.91 -0.57
C HIS A 305 13.21 -15.55 0.70
N PRO A 306 14.03 -15.81 1.73
CA PRO A 306 13.53 -16.45 2.96
C PRO A 306 12.54 -15.52 3.69
N TRP A 307 11.54 -16.10 4.31
CA TRP A 307 10.66 -15.36 5.23
C TRP A 307 11.49 -14.60 6.30
N PRO A 308 11.12 -13.37 6.68
CA PRO A 308 9.84 -12.68 6.39
C PRO A 308 9.79 -11.87 5.08
N TYR A 309 10.78 -11.96 4.19
CA TYR A 309 10.70 -11.30 2.90
C TYR A 309 9.69 -12.04 2.00
N HIS A 310 8.69 -11.33 1.51
CA HIS A 310 7.61 -11.86 0.68
C HIS A 310 7.30 -10.94 -0.51
N ALA A 311 6.38 -11.33 -1.38
CA ALA A 311 6.11 -10.60 -2.64
C ALA A 311 5.80 -9.11 -2.43
N ALA A 312 5.08 -8.73 -1.38
CA ALA A 312 4.80 -7.33 -1.08
C ALA A 312 6.07 -6.53 -0.72
N GLU A 313 7.04 -7.16 -0.04
CA GLU A 313 8.36 -6.55 0.21
C GLU A 313 9.05 -6.19 -1.11
N ALA A 314 9.09 -7.15 -2.04
CA ALA A 314 9.68 -6.93 -3.36
C ALA A 314 8.96 -5.84 -4.14
N GLY A 315 7.63 -5.82 -4.13
CA GLY A 315 6.82 -4.81 -4.84
C GLY A 315 7.08 -3.39 -4.34
N ILE A 316 7.10 -3.21 -3.02
CA ILE A 316 7.41 -1.90 -2.40
C ILE A 316 8.88 -1.51 -2.64
N LEU A 317 9.81 -2.48 -2.60
CA LEU A 317 11.20 -2.22 -2.97
C LEU A 317 11.30 -1.64 -4.38
N LEU A 318 10.64 -2.27 -5.35
CA LEU A 318 10.65 -1.81 -6.75
C LEU A 318 10.07 -0.40 -6.88
N LEU A 319 8.99 -0.08 -6.13
CA LEU A 319 8.44 1.27 -6.08
C LEU A 319 9.44 2.27 -5.49
N ALA A 320 10.14 1.90 -4.41
CA ALA A 320 11.18 2.72 -3.80
C ALA A 320 12.35 2.96 -4.76
N LEU A 321 12.79 1.93 -5.49
CA LEU A 321 13.88 2.05 -6.47
C LEU A 321 13.51 2.96 -7.64
N LYS A 322 12.24 2.93 -8.09
CA LYS A 322 11.77 3.88 -9.11
C LYS A 322 11.88 5.32 -8.64
N ALA A 323 11.39 5.61 -7.44
CA ALA A 323 11.50 6.95 -6.84
C ALA A 323 12.97 7.36 -6.62
N TYR A 324 13.83 6.42 -6.19
CA TYR A 324 15.27 6.65 -6.00
C TYR A 324 15.96 7.09 -7.30
N LEU A 325 15.70 6.40 -8.42
CA LEU A 325 16.31 6.71 -9.71
C LEU A 325 15.77 8.02 -10.30
N ALA A 326 14.48 8.30 -10.14
CA ALA A 326 13.91 9.59 -10.56
C ALA A 326 14.57 10.79 -9.85
N GLY A 327 14.81 10.67 -8.54
CA GLY A 327 15.51 11.71 -7.77
C GLY A 327 17.01 11.87 -8.13
N VAL A 328 17.64 10.80 -8.69
CA VAL A 328 19.03 10.90 -9.21
C VAL A 328 19.09 11.67 -10.52
N GLN A 329 18.12 11.46 -11.41
CA GLN A 329 18.05 12.15 -12.71
C GLN A 329 17.79 13.65 -12.52
N GLY A 330 16.81 14.04 -11.69
CA GLY A 330 16.52 15.45 -11.42
C GLY A 330 17.70 16.25 -10.86
N ASN A 331 18.56 15.61 -10.05
CA ASN A 331 19.77 16.30 -9.53
C ASN A 331 20.93 16.39 -10.54
N ASN A 332 20.92 15.62 -11.62
CA ASN A 332 21.92 15.73 -12.69
C ASN A 332 21.54 16.80 -13.73
N ASP A 333 20.25 17.06 -13.89
CA ASP A 333 19.76 18.09 -14.83
C ASP A 333 19.87 19.51 -14.25
N GLU A 334 20.06 19.65 -12.93
CA GLU A 334 20.25 20.93 -12.23
C GLU A 334 21.74 21.31 -12.05
N ARG A 335 22.68 20.50 -12.54
CA ARG A 335 24.15 20.78 -12.53
C ARG A 335 24.67 21.08 -13.92
#